data_fbbed1682bfec0f3c947fb77c0b13f80
#
_entry.id   fbbed1682bfec0f3c947fb77c0b13f80
#
_cell.length_a   1.000
_cell.length_b   1.000
_cell.length_c   1.000
_cell.angle_alpha   90.00
_cell.angle_beta   90.00
_cell.angle_gamma   90.00
#
_symmetry.space_group_name_H-M   'P 1'
#
loop_
_entity.id
_entity.type
_entity.pdbx_description
1 polymer ?
#
loop_
_entity_poly.entity_id
_entity_poly.type
_entity_poly.pdbx_seq_one_letter_code
_entity_poly.pdbx_strand_id
1 'polypeptide(L)'
;MEKNINDNYYKNQLPLGGRGGRSIYLITGGQRSGKSTKAEELALSLSPTPVYLATAHIWDDEFRERVARHQARRGPNWTNIEEELYPSHHDVNGKVVLIDCCTLWATNFFFRDSKGDELPDVDKILAELKDEFDRFISQDATFIFVTNEIGLGGVSANAVQRRFTDLMGWFNQYIAQKADEVIMMVSGIPITIKAPQPPKGELFR
;
A
#
# COMPACT_ATOMS: atom_id res chain seq x y z
N MET A 1 -9.21 20.30 24.74
CA MET A 1 -9.29 20.23 23.27
C MET A 1 -7.89 20.47 22.73
N GLU A 2 -7.07 19.45 22.70
CA GLU A 2 -5.73 19.51 22.10
C GLU A 2 -5.87 19.38 20.60
N LYS A 3 -5.60 20.47 19.87
CA LYS A 3 -5.48 20.46 18.41
C LYS A 3 -4.27 19.60 18.06
N ASN A 4 -4.52 18.48 17.42
CA ASN A 4 -3.52 17.53 16.97
C ASN A 4 -2.53 18.26 16.02
N ILE A 5 -1.28 18.40 16.44
CA ILE A 5 -0.20 19.09 15.68
C ILE A 5 -0.02 18.43 14.31
N ASN A 6 -0.35 17.14 14.18
CA ASN A 6 -0.30 16.39 12.93
C ASN A 6 -1.35 16.84 11.88
N ASP A 7 -2.53 17.34 12.28
CA ASP A 7 -3.54 17.82 11.32
C ASP A 7 -3.08 19.04 10.51
N ASN A 8 -2.19 19.86 11.08
CA ASN A 8 -1.64 21.03 10.38
C ASN A 8 -0.49 20.71 9.43
N TYR A 9 0.25 19.62 9.66
CA TYR A 9 1.36 19.20 8.80
C TYR A 9 0.85 18.80 7.42
N TYR A 10 -0.21 17.99 7.36
CA TYR A 10 -0.81 17.54 6.09
C TYR A 10 -1.68 18.60 5.40
N LYS A 11 -2.31 19.52 6.14
CA LYS A 11 -3.10 20.62 5.55
C LYS A 11 -2.23 21.69 4.87
N ASN A 12 -0.98 21.85 5.29
CA ASN A 12 -0.04 22.81 4.69
C ASN A 12 0.86 22.22 3.61
N GLN A 13 0.96 20.90 3.52
CA GLN A 13 1.48 20.19 2.37
C GLN A 13 0.30 19.85 1.46
N LEU A 14 -0.15 20.83 0.67
CA LEU A 14 -1.02 20.51 -0.48
C LEU A 14 -0.33 19.37 -1.24
N PRO A 15 -1.05 18.28 -1.55
CA PRO A 15 -0.47 17.18 -2.29
C PRO A 15 0.18 17.73 -3.55
N LEU A 16 1.33 17.18 -3.92
CA LEU A 16 1.98 17.46 -5.20
C LEU A 16 1.01 17.28 -6.39
N GLY A 17 -0.13 16.57 -6.19
CA GLY A 17 -1.27 16.41 -7.09
C GLY A 17 -2.10 17.66 -7.36
N GLY A 18 -1.87 18.80 -6.69
CA GLY A 18 -2.53 20.08 -7.02
C GLY A 18 -2.10 20.71 -8.35
N ARG A 19 -1.17 20.08 -9.09
CA ARG A 19 -0.70 20.50 -10.43
C ARG A 19 -0.71 19.36 -11.45
N GLY A 20 -1.70 18.43 -11.40
CA GLY A 20 -1.79 17.36 -12.39
C GLY A 20 -0.50 16.53 -12.45
N GLY A 21 -0.34 15.57 -11.53
CA GLY A 21 0.83 14.71 -11.50
C GLY A 21 0.63 13.53 -10.54
N ARG A 22 1.18 12.39 -10.90
CA ARG A 22 1.21 11.18 -10.10
C ARG A 22 1.91 11.42 -8.77
N SER A 23 1.32 10.92 -7.66
CA SER A 23 1.95 10.86 -6.34
C SER A 23 1.83 9.46 -5.74
N ILE A 24 2.87 8.98 -5.09
CA ILE A 24 2.93 7.63 -4.51
C ILE A 24 3.31 7.71 -3.03
N TYR A 25 2.43 7.19 -2.19
CA TYR A 25 2.62 7.04 -0.75
C TYR A 25 2.74 5.57 -0.40
N LEU A 26 3.68 5.22 0.48
CA LEU A 26 3.81 3.89 1.06
C LEU A 26 3.62 3.97 2.57
N ILE A 27 2.65 3.23 3.09
CA ILE A 27 2.43 3.09 4.54
C ILE A 27 2.76 1.67 4.94
N THR A 28 3.84 1.51 5.70
CA THR A 28 4.36 0.22 6.12
C THR A 28 4.33 0.04 7.64
N GLY A 29 4.61 -1.16 8.13
CA GLY A 29 4.70 -1.49 9.56
C GLY A 29 4.18 -2.89 9.89
N GLY A 30 4.27 -3.28 11.16
CA GLY A 30 3.83 -4.60 11.64
C GLY A 30 2.32 -4.81 11.58
N GLN A 31 1.88 -6.06 11.79
CA GLN A 31 0.46 -6.38 11.90
C GLN A 31 -0.20 -5.56 13.03
N ARG A 32 -1.42 -5.04 12.81
CA ARG A 32 -2.20 -4.23 13.76
C ARG A 32 -1.50 -2.95 14.23
N SER A 33 -0.54 -2.42 13.47
CA SER A 33 0.17 -1.17 13.83
C SER A 33 -0.60 0.13 13.53
N GLY A 34 -1.80 0.06 12.90
CA GLY A 34 -2.59 1.24 12.54
C GLY A 34 -2.46 1.68 11.07
N LYS A 35 -1.76 0.92 10.22
CA LYS A 35 -1.52 1.26 8.79
C LYS A 35 -2.78 1.59 8.01
N SER A 36 -3.77 0.68 7.99
CA SER A 36 -5.00 0.88 7.19
C SER A 36 -5.77 2.11 7.65
N THR A 37 -5.85 2.35 8.98
CA THR A 37 -6.50 3.57 9.52
C THR A 37 -5.78 4.82 9.04
N LYS A 38 -4.45 4.86 9.11
CA LYS A 38 -3.65 6.00 8.63
C LYS A 38 -3.80 6.21 7.12
N ALA A 39 -3.87 5.13 6.34
CA ALA A 39 -4.06 5.18 4.90
C ALA A 39 -5.46 5.70 4.51
N GLU A 40 -6.50 5.26 5.22
CA GLU A 40 -7.87 5.75 5.05
C GLU A 40 -7.98 7.26 5.38
N GLU A 41 -7.37 7.71 6.49
CA GLU A 41 -7.29 9.14 6.85
C GLU A 41 -6.58 9.96 5.77
N LEU A 42 -5.44 9.48 5.28
CA LEU A 42 -4.71 10.15 4.21
C LEU A 42 -5.54 10.23 2.93
N ALA A 43 -6.15 9.14 2.49
CA ALA A 43 -6.98 9.11 1.29
C ALA A 43 -8.14 10.10 1.36
N LEU A 44 -8.87 10.14 2.50
CA LEU A 44 -9.98 11.06 2.73
C LEU A 44 -9.52 12.52 2.85
N SER A 45 -8.28 12.78 3.28
CA SER A 45 -7.71 14.14 3.28
C SER A 45 -7.39 14.65 1.89
N LEU A 46 -7.13 13.74 0.93
CA LEU A 46 -6.74 14.04 -0.45
C LEU A 46 -7.93 14.03 -1.42
N SER A 47 -9.00 13.29 -1.12
CA SER A 47 -10.19 13.21 -1.96
C SER A 47 -11.44 12.98 -1.12
N PRO A 48 -12.58 13.66 -1.43
CA PRO A 48 -13.85 13.37 -0.80
C PRO A 48 -14.45 12.02 -1.23
N THR A 49 -14.00 11.45 -2.35
CA THR A 49 -14.50 10.20 -2.94
C THR A 49 -13.37 9.31 -3.42
N PRO A 50 -12.49 8.84 -2.49
CA PRO A 50 -11.35 8.00 -2.88
C PRO A 50 -11.79 6.61 -3.32
N VAL A 51 -10.91 5.92 -4.05
CA VAL A 51 -11.05 4.52 -4.43
C VAL A 51 -10.34 3.65 -3.40
N TYR A 52 -11.02 2.61 -2.93
CA TYR A 52 -10.43 1.53 -2.15
C TYR A 52 -10.29 0.29 -3.04
N LEU A 53 -9.06 -0.10 -3.30
CA LEU A 53 -8.74 -1.30 -4.06
C LEU A 53 -8.31 -2.40 -3.09
N ALA A 54 -9.19 -3.40 -2.92
CA ALA A 54 -8.94 -4.56 -2.09
C ALA A 54 -8.25 -5.65 -2.91
N THR A 55 -7.10 -6.12 -2.43
CA THR A 55 -6.35 -7.21 -3.05
C THR A 55 -6.56 -8.55 -2.34
N ALA A 56 -7.50 -8.58 -1.40
CA ALA A 56 -7.74 -9.72 -0.54
C ALA A 56 -8.47 -10.85 -1.27
N HIS A 57 -7.86 -12.01 -1.39
CA HIS A 57 -8.57 -13.26 -1.66
C HIS A 57 -9.22 -13.78 -0.37
N ILE A 58 -10.47 -14.21 -0.43
CA ILE A 58 -11.20 -14.71 0.75
C ILE A 58 -10.96 -16.23 0.86
N TRP A 59 -10.05 -16.63 1.74
CA TRP A 59 -9.64 -18.02 1.94
C TRP A 59 -10.60 -18.80 2.84
N ASP A 60 -11.17 -18.14 3.88
CA ASP A 60 -12.01 -18.74 4.90
C ASP A 60 -13.00 -17.73 5.51
N ASP A 61 -13.86 -18.23 6.42
CA ASP A 61 -14.89 -17.41 7.05
C ASP A 61 -14.32 -16.38 8.03
N GLU A 62 -13.23 -16.69 8.74
CA GLU A 62 -12.55 -15.73 9.63
C GLU A 62 -12.02 -14.54 8.81
N PHE A 63 -11.42 -14.82 7.67
CA PHE A 63 -10.92 -13.80 6.78
C PHE A 63 -12.05 -12.97 6.16
N ARG A 64 -13.18 -13.60 5.80
CA ARG A 64 -14.40 -12.91 5.34
C ARG A 64 -14.94 -11.93 6.38
N GLU A 65 -15.02 -12.33 7.65
CA GLU A 65 -15.43 -11.42 8.74
C GLU A 65 -14.45 -10.25 8.91
N ARG A 66 -13.16 -10.49 8.71
CA ARG A 66 -12.14 -9.44 8.77
C ARG A 66 -12.32 -8.43 7.64
N VAL A 67 -12.54 -8.87 6.42
CA VAL A 67 -12.84 -8.02 5.27
C VAL A 67 -14.13 -7.23 5.51
N ALA A 68 -15.20 -7.87 5.99
CA ALA A 68 -16.47 -7.21 6.30
C ALA A 68 -16.31 -6.11 7.36
N ARG A 69 -15.50 -6.33 8.41
CA ARG A 69 -15.19 -5.29 9.42
C ARG A 69 -14.45 -4.11 8.81
N HIS A 70 -13.53 -4.34 7.86
CA HIS A 70 -12.85 -3.27 7.13
C HIS A 70 -13.81 -2.51 6.21
N GLN A 71 -14.72 -3.21 5.53
CA GLN A 71 -15.76 -2.58 4.70
C GLN A 71 -16.74 -1.74 5.54
N ALA A 72 -17.17 -2.22 6.71
CA ALA A 72 -18.13 -1.54 7.57
C ALA A 72 -17.60 -0.19 8.14
N ARG A 73 -16.29 -0.02 8.23
CA ARG A 73 -15.68 1.25 8.67
C ARG A 73 -15.68 2.33 7.59
N ARG A 74 -15.76 1.92 6.33
CA ARG A 74 -15.79 2.83 5.21
C ARG A 74 -17.21 3.32 4.97
N GLY A 75 -17.38 4.63 4.96
CA GLY A 75 -18.68 5.26 4.66
C GLY A 75 -19.02 5.20 3.16
N PRO A 76 -20.14 5.79 2.75
CA PRO A 76 -20.64 5.74 1.37
C PRO A 76 -19.78 6.53 0.37
N ASN A 77 -18.78 7.26 0.84
CA ASN A 77 -17.93 8.10 -0.01
C ASN A 77 -16.84 7.32 -0.76
N TRP A 78 -16.67 6.03 -0.48
CA TRP A 78 -15.66 5.20 -1.11
C TRP A 78 -16.20 4.47 -2.34
N THR A 79 -15.42 4.49 -3.42
CA THR A 79 -15.61 3.55 -4.53
C THR A 79 -14.78 2.30 -4.22
N ASN A 80 -15.41 1.11 -4.16
CA ASN A 80 -14.71 -0.13 -3.88
C ASN A 80 -14.43 -0.89 -5.17
N ILE A 81 -13.19 -1.38 -5.32
CA ILE A 81 -12.72 -2.27 -6.37
C ILE A 81 -12.14 -3.50 -5.67
N GLU A 82 -12.53 -4.69 -6.11
CA GLU A 82 -11.94 -5.96 -5.68
C GLU A 82 -11.11 -6.49 -6.84
N GLU A 83 -9.79 -6.53 -6.68
CA GLU A 83 -8.85 -7.00 -7.71
C GLU A 83 -7.65 -7.67 -7.05
N GLU A 84 -7.52 -8.97 -7.27
CA GLU A 84 -6.54 -9.80 -6.59
C GLU A 84 -5.16 -9.75 -7.25
N LEU A 85 -5.08 -9.60 -8.59
CA LEU A 85 -3.84 -9.78 -9.35
C LEU A 85 -3.44 -8.58 -10.20
N TYR A 86 -4.39 -7.99 -10.95
CA TYR A 86 -4.08 -7.04 -12.01
C TYR A 86 -4.75 -5.66 -11.83
N PRO A 87 -4.37 -4.88 -10.80
CA PRO A 87 -4.91 -3.54 -10.56
C PRO A 87 -4.81 -2.61 -11.78
N SER A 88 -3.81 -2.81 -12.65
CA SER A 88 -3.62 -2.01 -13.86
C SER A 88 -4.77 -2.12 -14.88
N HIS A 89 -5.64 -3.13 -14.75
CA HIS A 89 -6.82 -3.27 -15.61
C HIS A 89 -7.95 -2.27 -15.29
N HIS A 90 -7.85 -1.58 -14.17
CA HIS A 90 -8.84 -0.58 -13.75
C HIS A 90 -8.33 0.82 -14.08
N ASP A 91 -9.17 1.63 -14.74
CA ASP A 91 -8.88 3.04 -14.98
C ASP A 91 -9.08 3.85 -13.69
N VAL A 92 -7.99 4.39 -13.19
CA VAL A 92 -7.93 5.20 -11.97
C VAL A 92 -7.37 6.61 -12.21
N ASN A 93 -7.27 7.04 -13.47
CA ASN A 93 -6.78 8.38 -13.80
C ASN A 93 -7.59 9.46 -13.08
N GLY A 94 -6.90 10.45 -12.52
CA GLY A 94 -7.48 11.56 -11.75
C GLY A 94 -8.02 11.18 -10.37
N LYS A 95 -7.80 9.94 -9.90
CA LYS A 95 -8.33 9.45 -8.62
C LYS A 95 -7.27 9.38 -7.52
N VAL A 96 -7.72 9.35 -6.27
CA VAL A 96 -6.93 8.93 -5.12
C VAL A 96 -7.28 7.47 -4.84
N VAL A 97 -6.30 6.59 -4.88
CA VAL A 97 -6.47 5.14 -4.76
C VAL A 97 -5.70 4.59 -3.58
N LEU A 98 -6.40 3.95 -2.67
CA LEU A 98 -5.83 3.21 -1.55
C LEU A 98 -5.81 1.73 -1.89
N ILE A 99 -4.63 1.11 -1.88
CA ILE A 99 -4.40 -0.32 -2.11
C ILE A 99 -4.15 -1.01 -0.76
N ASP A 100 -5.07 -1.85 -0.31
CA ASP A 100 -4.97 -2.61 0.96
C ASP A 100 -5.14 -4.11 0.72
N CYS A 101 -4.01 -4.88 0.65
CA CYS A 101 -2.61 -4.44 0.84
C CYS A 101 -1.65 -5.16 -0.12
N CYS A 102 -0.45 -4.60 -0.30
CA CYS A 102 0.60 -5.20 -1.12
C CYS A 102 1.00 -6.61 -0.65
N THR A 103 0.88 -6.89 0.66
CA THR A 103 1.20 -8.22 1.21
C THR A 103 0.23 -9.29 0.68
N LEU A 104 -1.08 -9.01 0.66
CA LEU A 104 -2.07 -9.92 0.11
C LEU A 104 -1.97 -10.00 -1.42
N TRP A 105 -1.69 -8.89 -2.06
CA TRP A 105 -1.41 -8.85 -3.49
C TRP A 105 -0.24 -9.78 -3.86
N ALA A 106 0.89 -9.67 -3.16
CA ALA A 106 2.02 -10.58 -3.34
C ALA A 106 1.69 -12.04 -2.97
N THR A 107 0.84 -12.27 -1.95
CA THR A 107 0.36 -13.61 -1.58
C THR A 107 -0.38 -14.28 -2.73
N ASN A 108 -1.25 -13.54 -3.43
CA ASN A 108 -2.01 -14.06 -4.55
C ASN A 108 -1.08 -14.50 -5.71
N PHE A 109 -0.07 -13.70 -6.05
CA PHE A 109 0.95 -14.09 -7.03
C PHE A 109 1.78 -15.29 -6.57
N PHE A 110 2.17 -15.32 -5.29
CA PHE A 110 3.05 -16.35 -4.73
C PHE A 110 2.41 -17.73 -4.74
N PHE A 111 1.10 -17.81 -4.51
CA PHE A 111 0.37 -19.08 -4.46
C PHE A 111 -0.42 -19.40 -5.72
N ARG A 112 -0.52 -18.49 -6.70
CA ARG A 112 -1.30 -18.66 -7.94
C ARG A 112 -0.96 -19.95 -8.69
N ASP A 113 0.33 -20.22 -8.85
CA ASP A 113 0.84 -21.33 -9.66
C ASP A 113 1.39 -22.48 -8.80
N SER A 114 1.13 -22.47 -7.48
CA SER A 114 1.65 -23.50 -6.57
C SER A 114 1.06 -24.87 -6.88
N LYS A 115 1.90 -25.84 -7.20
CA LYS A 115 1.51 -27.24 -7.46
C LYS A 115 2.31 -28.16 -6.53
N GLY A 116 1.61 -28.80 -5.60
CA GLY A 116 2.20 -29.76 -4.67
C GLY A 116 3.29 -29.16 -3.77
N ASP A 117 4.41 -29.86 -3.62
CA ASP A 117 5.52 -29.46 -2.72
C ASP A 117 6.57 -28.58 -3.41
N GLU A 118 6.34 -28.12 -4.65
CA GLU A 118 7.30 -27.28 -5.37
C GLU A 118 7.34 -25.88 -4.75
N LEU A 119 8.57 -25.45 -4.43
CA LEU A 119 8.78 -24.09 -3.88
C LEU A 119 8.64 -23.04 -4.98
N PRO A 120 7.87 -21.96 -4.74
CA PRO A 120 7.67 -20.90 -5.72
C PRO A 120 8.97 -20.25 -6.19
N ASP A 121 9.05 -19.93 -7.48
CA ASP A 121 10.15 -19.16 -8.08
C ASP A 121 9.98 -17.68 -7.74
N VAL A 122 10.71 -17.25 -6.70
CA VAL A 122 10.61 -15.90 -6.14
C VAL A 122 11.07 -14.83 -7.13
N ASP A 123 12.10 -15.11 -7.93
CA ASP A 123 12.63 -14.12 -8.89
C ASP A 123 11.63 -13.85 -10.00
N LYS A 124 10.99 -14.90 -10.52
CA LYS A 124 9.93 -14.79 -11.52
C LYS A 124 8.74 -14.01 -10.97
N ILE A 125 8.26 -14.38 -9.77
CA ILE A 125 7.12 -13.73 -9.12
C ILE A 125 7.42 -12.25 -8.85
N LEU A 126 8.61 -11.93 -8.37
CA LEU A 126 9.04 -10.56 -8.12
C LEU A 126 9.06 -9.72 -9.39
N ALA A 127 9.52 -10.30 -10.51
CA ALA A 127 9.52 -9.63 -11.81
C ALA A 127 8.09 -9.32 -12.26
N GLU A 128 7.16 -10.28 -12.17
CA GLU A 128 5.74 -10.10 -12.53
C GLU A 128 5.06 -9.03 -11.64
N LEU A 129 5.32 -9.04 -10.32
CA LEU A 129 4.79 -8.03 -9.39
C LEU A 129 5.30 -6.63 -9.71
N LYS A 130 6.58 -6.49 -10.04
CA LYS A 130 7.18 -5.20 -10.43
C LYS A 130 6.59 -4.69 -11.72
N ASP A 131 6.42 -5.54 -12.72
CA ASP A 131 5.82 -5.18 -14.00
C ASP A 131 4.38 -4.71 -13.83
N GLU A 132 3.59 -5.42 -13.02
CA GLU A 132 2.21 -5.04 -12.75
C GLU A 132 2.12 -3.75 -11.94
N PHE A 133 2.97 -3.59 -10.93
CA PHE A 133 3.08 -2.36 -10.16
C PHE A 133 3.43 -1.17 -11.07
N ASP A 134 4.42 -1.30 -11.95
CA ASP A 134 4.83 -0.23 -12.85
C ASP A 134 3.72 0.13 -13.87
N ARG A 135 2.99 -0.86 -14.39
CA ARG A 135 1.81 -0.62 -15.23
C ARG A 135 0.73 0.15 -14.46
N PHE A 136 0.44 -0.28 -13.22
CA PHE A 136 -0.59 0.36 -12.41
C PHE A 136 -0.25 1.82 -12.09
N ILE A 137 0.97 2.09 -11.64
CA ILE A 137 1.40 3.45 -11.31
C ILE A 137 1.74 4.32 -12.52
N SER A 138 1.68 3.80 -13.74
CA SER A 138 1.84 4.62 -14.96
C SER A 138 0.66 5.55 -15.22
N GLN A 139 -0.48 5.30 -14.58
CA GLN A 139 -1.67 6.14 -14.65
C GLN A 139 -1.48 7.45 -13.87
N ASP A 140 -2.16 8.51 -14.29
CA ASP A 140 -2.13 9.82 -13.63
C ASP A 140 -3.08 9.83 -12.41
N ALA A 141 -2.62 9.28 -11.30
CA ALA A 141 -3.39 9.12 -10.06
C ALA A 141 -2.53 9.34 -8.82
N THR A 142 -3.17 9.53 -7.68
CA THR A 142 -2.50 9.48 -6.37
C THR A 142 -2.68 8.09 -5.78
N PHE A 143 -1.58 7.41 -5.53
CA PHE A 143 -1.56 6.04 -5.01
C PHE A 143 -1.12 6.00 -3.55
N ILE A 144 -1.86 5.26 -2.72
CA ILE A 144 -1.53 5.02 -1.31
C ILE A 144 -1.45 3.51 -1.13
N PHE A 145 -0.24 2.98 -1.02
CA PHE A 145 0.02 1.56 -0.83
C PHE A 145 0.17 1.24 0.66
N VAL A 146 -0.52 0.18 1.11
CA VAL A 146 -0.36 -0.40 2.46
C VAL A 146 0.39 -1.71 2.35
N THR A 147 1.42 -1.90 3.19
CA THR A 147 2.20 -3.14 3.22
C THR A 147 2.59 -3.54 4.64
N ASN A 148 3.01 -4.81 4.84
CA ASN A 148 3.55 -5.28 6.11
C ASN A 148 5.07 -5.49 6.04
N GLU A 149 5.76 -5.13 7.12
CA GLU A 149 7.17 -5.48 7.35
C GLU A 149 7.25 -6.85 8.05
N ILE A 150 7.03 -7.92 7.28
CA ILE A 150 7.01 -9.28 7.83
C ILE A 150 8.40 -9.81 8.20
N GLY A 151 9.46 -9.25 7.61
CA GLY A 151 10.87 -9.64 7.87
C GLY A 151 11.42 -9.18 9.22
N LEU A 152 10.75 -8.24 9.92
CA LEU A 152 11.20 -7.75 11.22
C LEU A 152 11.04 -8.78 12.35
N GLY A 153 10.28 -9.86 12.14
CA GLY A 153 10.01 -10.91 13.14
C GLY A 153 11.09 -12.01 13.24
N GLY A 154 12.19 -11.92 12.47
CA GLY A 154 13.23 -12.93 12.43
C GLY A 154 13.07 -13.94 11.28
N VAL A 155 13.95 -14.95 11.26
CA VAL A 155 14.00 -15.95 10.17
C VAL A 155 13.19 -17.19 10.55
N SER A 156 12.17 -17.52 9.74
CA SER A 156 11.31 -18.67 9.94
C SER A 156 12.02 -20.00 9.68
N ALA A 157 11.69 -21.05 10.42
CA ALA A 157 12.13 -22.43 10.13
C ALA A 157 11.44 -22.99 8.86
N ASN A 158 10.27 -22.47 8.47
CA ASN A 158 9.53 -22.90 7.28
C ASN A 158 10.13 -22.28 6.01
N ALA A 159 10.49 -23.12 5.02
CA ALA A 159 11.11 -22.67 3.78
C ALA A 159 10.19 -21.79 2.92
N VAL A 160 8.89 -22.11 2.83
CA VAL A 160 7.90 -21.32 2.09
C VAL A 160 7.79 -19.92 2.71
N GLN A 161 7.71 -19.85 4.05
CA GLN A 161 7.64 -18.59 4.76
C GLN A 161 8.91 -17.73 4.55
N ARG A 162 10.11 -18.34 4.53
CA ARG A 162 11.34 -17.58 4.22
C ARG A 162 11.30 -16.99 2.82
N ARG A 163 10.93 -17.80 1.81
CA ARG A 163 10.81 -17.31 0.42
C ARG A 163 9.80 -16.18 0.28
N PHE A 164 8.66 -16.30 0.95
CA PHE A 164 7.66 -15.23 0.95
C PHE A 164 8.17 -13.96 1.66
N THR A 165 8.90 -14.12 2.76
CA THR A 165 9.54 -12.99 3.47
C THR A 165 10.55 -12.27 2.58
N ASP A 166 11.38 -13.03 1.83
CA ASP A 166 12.36 -12.47 0.89
C ASP A 166 11.65 -11.71 -0.24
N LEU A 167 10.62 -12.32 -0.86
CA LEU A 167 9.78 -11.68 -1.88
C LEU A 167 9.22 -10.34 -1.39
N MET A 168 8.62 -10.34 -0.20
CA MET A 168 8.03 -9.14 0.38
C MET A 168 9.08 -8.07 0.70
N GLY A 169 10.25 -8.45 1.21
CA GLY A 169 11.34 -7.52 1.47
C GLY A 169 11.81 -6.81 0.19
N TRP A 170 12.02 -7.55 -0.89
CA TRP A 170 12.43 -6.97 -2.17
C TRP A 170 11.32 -6.15 -2.83
N PHE A 171 10.07 -6.59 -2.74
CA PHE A 171 8.93 -5.84 -3.28
C PHE A 171 8.69 -4.54 -2.50
N ASN A 172 8.75 -4.57 -1.15
CA ASN A 172 8.67 -3.37 -0.32
C ASN A 172 9.78 -2.36 -0.65
N GLN A 173 11.01 -2.82 -0.85
CA GLN A 173 12.13 -1.96 -1.28
C GLN A 173 11.83 -1.30 -2.63
N TYR A 174 11.29 -2.07 -3.58
CA TYR A 174 10.96 -1.56 -4.91
C TYR A 174 9.88 -0.47 -4.86
N ILE A 175 8.80 -0.70 -4.11
CA ILE A 175 7.74 0.30 -3.91
C ILE A 175 8.30 1.55 -3.21
N ALA A 176 9.09 1.37 -2.14
CA ALA A 176 9.68 2.47 -1.37
C ALA A 176 10.62 3.35 -2.21
N GLN A 177 11.36 2.77 -3.17
CA GLN A 177 12.19 3.53 -4.10
C GLN A 177 11.35 4.44 -5.00
N LYS A 178 10.19 3.96 -5.48
CA LYS A 178 9.26 4.70 -6.35
C LYS A 178 8.37 5.69 -5.59
N ALA A 179 8.12 5.44 -4.30
CA ALA A 179 7.27 6.29 -3.47
C ALA A 179 7.89 7.68 -3.25
N ASP A 180 7.05 8.71 -3.26
CA ASP A 180 7.42 10.09 -2.90
C ASP A 180 7.54 10.23 -1.38
N GLU A 181 6.64 9.57 -0.64
CA GLU A 181 6.66 9.54 0.82
C GLU A 181 6.51 8.11 1.35
N VAL A 182 7.27 7.79 2.40
CA VAL A 182 7.19 6.50 3.10
C VAL A 182 6.98 6.74 4.59
N ILE A 183 5.89 6.18 5.13
CA ILE A 183 5.50 6.29 6.54
C ILE A 183 5.52 4.90 7.16
N MET A 184 6.25 4.75 8.26
CA MET A 184 6.23 3.54 9.07
C MET A 184 5.32 3.72 10.27
N MET A 185 4.39 2.77 10.47
CA MET A 185 3.50 2.76 11.62
C MET A 185 4.05 1.86 12.72
N VAL A 186 4.30 2.45 13.89
CA VAL A 186 4.73 1.73 15.09
C VAL A 186 3.73 2.00 16.20
N SER A 187 2.98 0.98 16.66
CA SER A 187 2.03 1.10 17.78
C SER A 187 1.03 2.27 17.64
N GLY A 188 0.53 2.50 16.42
CA GLY A 188 -0.40 3.59 16.11
C GLY A 188 0.26 4.95 15.82
N ILE A 189 1.58 5.05 15.98
CA ILE A 189 2.33 6.29 15.79
C ILE A 189 2.97 6.29 14.39
N PRO A 190 2.70 7.30 13.53
CA PRO A 190 3.35 7.44 12.23
C PRO A 190 4.77 8.00 12.38
N ILE A 191 5.72 7.41 11.65
CA ILE A 191 7.10 7.88 11.53
C ILE A 191 7.41 8.02 10.04
N THR A 192 7.66 9.23 9.57
CA THR A 192 8.08 9.47 8.18
C THR A 192 9.54 9.06 8.02
N ILE A 193 9.80 8.05 7.19
CA ILE A 193 11.15 7.53 6.90
C ILE A 193 11.67 7.99 5.53
N LYS A 194 10.79 8.43 4.64
CA LYS A 194 11.12 9.15 3.41
C LYS A 194 10.12 10.28 3.23
N ALA A 195 10.60 11.52 3.22
CA ALA A 195 9.78 12.70 2.97
C ALA A 195 9.78 13.06 1.48
N PRO A 196 8.71 13.70 0.98
CA PRO A 196 8.68 14.26 -0.36
C PRO A 196 9.85 15.21 -0.57
N GLN A 197 10.51 15.10 -1.74
CA GLN A 197 11.56 16.07 -2.09
C GLN A 197 10.92 17.42 -2.44
N PRO A 198 11.44 18.56 -1.92
CA PRO A 198 10.98 19.87 -2.33
C PRO A 198 11.18 20.04 -3.85
N PRO A 199 10.34 20.82 -4.53
CA PRO A 199 10.50 21.10 -5.95
C PRO A 199 11.91 21.60 -6.22
N LYS A 200 12.58 21.04 -7.24
CA LYS A 200 13.91 21.49 -7.65
C LYS A 200 13.80 22.97 -8.04
N GLY A 201 14.31 23.86 -7.23
CA GLY A 201 14.34 25.33 -7.48
C GLY A 201 13.93 26.21 -6.31
N GLU A 202 13.43 25.69 -5.18
CA GLU A 202 13.06 26.48 -3.99
C GLU A 202 14.02 26.33 -2.80
N LEU A 203 15.21 25.79 -3.02
CA LEU A 203 16.30 25.87 -2.03
C LEU A 203 16.90 27.26 -2.08
N PHE A 204 16.66 28.03 -1.00
CA PHE A 204 17.21 29.37 -0.72
C PHE A 204 16.57 30.57 -1.46
N ARG A 205 15.46 31.04 -0.93
CA ARG A 205 15.20 32.49 -0.84
C ARG A 205 14.96 32.88 0.60
#